data_55033746bd176e6e4e90f34882de152e
#
_entry.id   55033746bd176e6e4e90f34882de152e
#
_cell.length_a   1.000
_cell.length_b   1.000
_cell.length_c   1.000
_cell.angle_alpha   90.00
_cell.angle_beta   90.00
_cell.angle_gamma   90.00
#
_symmetry.space_group_name_H-M   'P 1'
#
loop_
_entity.id
_entity.type
_entity.pdbx_description
1 polymer ?
#
loop_
_entity_poly.entity_id
_entity_poly.type
_entity_poly.pdbx_seq_one_letter_code
_entity_poly.pdbx_strand_id
1 'polypeptide(L)'
;MKICVTSKGAGTDSLVEERFGRAPYFVFVDSGSGESVTIENPLLNESGGVGPRIVQLIVKEGADVVITGQLGGNATTTLQASGAKVFAYGDNGTVADAVAKFKEGKLRQLI
;
A
#
# COMPACT_ATOMS: atom_id res chain seq x y z
N MET A 1 -13.64 2.74 5.00
CA MET A 1 -12.19 3.02 4.92
C MET A 1 -11.56 2.19 3.83
N LYS A 2 -10.79 2.79 2.96
CA LYS A 2 -10.10 2.08 1.89
C LYS A 2 -8.62 1.91 2.25
N ILE A 3 -8.16 0.68 2.22
CA ILE A 3 -6.80 0.31 2.59
C ILE A 3 -6.05 -0.13 1.33
N CYS A 4 -4.92 0.50 1.04
CA CYS A 4 -4.04 0.12 -0.07
C CYS A 4 -2.89 -0.71 0.47
N VAL A 5 -2.67 -1.89 -0.11
CA VAL A 5 -1.55 -2.76 0.26
C VAL A 5 -0.66 -2.96 -0.95
N THR A 6 0.64 -2.75 -0.79
CA THR A 6 1.60 -3.04 -1.85
C THR A 6 1.74 -4.55 -2.00
N SER A 7 1.62 -5.06 -3.22
CA SER A 7 1.44 -6.48 -3.46
C SER A 7 2.33 -7.00 -4.58
N LYS A 8 2.77 -8.24 -4.45
CA LYS A 8 3.55 -8.94 -5.47
C LYS A 8 2.70 -9.52 -6.58
N GLY A 9 1.41 -9.66 -6.36
CA GLY A 9 0.47 -10.21 -7.33
C GLY A 9 -0.91 -9.60 -7.20
N ALA A 10 -1.83 -10.05 -8.05
CA ALA A 10 -3.21 -9.58 -8.03
C ALA A 10 -4.01 -10.30 -6.94
N GLY A 11 -4.86 -9.55 -6.26
CA GLY A 11 -5.79 -10.09 -5.28
C GLY A 11 -5.24 -10.22 -3.87
N THR A 12 -6.14 -10.48 -2.93
CA THR A 12 -5.82 -10.49 -1.50
C THR A 12 -5.02 -11.71 -1.05
N ASP A 13 -4.93 -12.75 -1.88
CA ASP A 13 -4.15 -13.95 -1.58
C ASP A 13 -2.66 -13.79 -1.96
N SER A 14 -2.30 -12.70 -2.60
CA SER A 14 -0.92 -12.44 -3.01
C SER A 14 -0.09 -11.95 -1.84
N LEU A 15 1.21 -12.21 -1.90
CA LEU A 15 2.14 -11.75 -0.87
C LEU A 15 2.33 -10.23 -0.92
N VAL A 16 2.54 -9.65 0.24
CA VAL A 16 2.85 -8.22 0.36
C VAL A 16 4.25 -7.96 -0.21
N GLU A 17 4.36 -6.91 -1.03
CA GLU A 17 5.67 -6.42 -1.49
C GLU A 17 6.19 -5.41 -0.46
N GLU A 18 7.41 -5.63 0.04
CA GLU A 18 8.00 -4.77 1.05
C GLU A 18 8.27 -3.35 0.56
N ARG A 19 8.66 -3.21 -0.69
CA ARG A 19 9.13 -1.93 -1.23
C ARG A 19 7.99 -1.17 -1.87
N PHE A 20 7.68 -0.03 -1.31
CA PHE A 20 6.54 0.79 -1.75
C PHE A 20 6.62 1.12 -3.24
N GLY A 21 7.76 1.60 -3.70
CA GLY A 21 7.93 2.04 -5.10
C GLY A 21 8.16 0.92 -6.11
N ARG A 22 8.28 -0.32 -5.66
CA ARG A 22 8.59 -1.46 -6.53
C ARG A 22 7.49 -2.52 -6.54
N ALA A 23 6.35 -2.22 -5.98
CA ALA A 23 5.23 -3.15 -5.97
C ALA A 23 4.67 -3.31 -7.39
N PRO A 24 4.56 -4.55 -7.91
CA PRO A 24 3.92 -4.76 -9.21
C PRO A 24 2.45 -4.42 -9.21
N TYR A 25 1.79 -4.54 -8.05
CA TYR A 25 0.35 -4.30 -7.90
C TYR A 25 0.05 -3.56 -6.63
N PHE A 26 -1.08 -2.87 -6.63
CA PHE A 26 -1.67 -2.26 -5.45
C PHE A 26 -3.05 -2.88 -5.26
N VAL A 27 -3.29 -3.48 -4.10
CA VAL A 27 -4.60 -4.06 -3.79
C VAL A 27 -5.30 -3.12 -2.83
N PHE A 28 -6.48 -2.65 -3.23
CA PHE A 28 -7.29 -1.74 -2.42
C PHE A 28 -8.42 -2.55 -1.80
N VAL A 29 -8.49 -2.55 -0.48
CA VAL A 29 -9.50 -3.32 0.27
C VAL A 29 -10.40 -2.36 1.03
N ASP A 30 -11.71 -2.52 0.88
CA ASP A 30 -12.68 -1.80 1.68
C ASP A 30 -12.84 -2.51 3.02
N SER A 31 -12.54 -1.81 4.12
CA SER A 31 -12.56 -2.42 5.45
C SER A 31 -13.97 -2.76 5.93
N GLY A 32 -14.99 -2.12 5.36
CA GLY A 32 -16.38 -2.38 5.75
C GLY A 32 -17.00 -3.54 4.99
N SER A 33 -16.86 -3.58 3.66
CA SER A 33 -17.47 -4.61 2.82
C SER A 33 -16.57 -5.81 2.59
N GLY A 34 -15.24 -5.64 2.73
CA GLY A 34 -14.27 -6.66 2.39
C GLY A 34 -14.00 -6.79 0.89
N GLU A 35 -14.65 -5.98 0.06
CA GLU A 35 -14.40 -5.98 -1.37
C GLU A 35 -13.01 -5.47 -1.69
N SER A 36 -12.40 -5.99 -2.75
CA SER A 36 -11.07 -5.56 -3.16
C SER A 36 -11.01 -5.27 -4.65
N VAL A 37 -10.13 -4.32 -5.00
CA VAL A 37 -9.79 -3.97 -6.38
C VAL A 37 -8.27 -3.99 -6.49
N THR A 38 -7.75 -4.62 -7.54
CA THR A 38 -6.32 -4.65 -7.81
C THR A 38 -5.99 -3.73 -8.97
N ILE A 39 -4.97 -2.89 -8.79
CA ILE A 39 -4.47 -2.01 -9.84
C ILE A 39 -3.01 -2.38 -10.10
N GLU A 40 -2.68 -2.62 -11.36
CA GLU A 40 -1.31 -2.87 -11.77
C GLU A 40 -0.52 -1.55 -11.69
N ASN A 41 0.73 -1.63 -11.22
CA ASN A 41 1.58 -0.44 -11.11
C ASN A 41 2.04 0.00 -12.50
N PRO A 42 1.55 1.14 -13.02
CA PRO A 42 1.95 1.59 -14.36
C PRO A 42 3.36 2.14 -14.41
N LEU A 43 4.00 2.35 -13.26
CA LEU A 43 5.31 2.99 -13.15
C LEU A 43 6.42 2.01 -12.77
N LEU A 44 6.14 0.69 -12.79
CA LEU A 44 7.08 -0.33 -12.30
C LEU A 44 8.44 -0.27 -13.03
N ASN A 45 8.43 0.02 -14.31
CA ASN A 45 9.64 0.06 -15.14
C ASN A 45 10.28 1.45 -15.25
N GLU A 46 9.76 2.43 -14.53
CA GLU A 46 10.33 3.78 -14.51
C GLU A 46 11.59 3.81 -13.65
N SER A 47 12.57 4.61 -14.06
CA SER A 47 13.89 4.62 -13.42
C SER A 47 14.03 5.61 -12.28
N GLY A 48 13.08 6.50 -12.05
CA GLY A 48 13.19 7.48 -10.97
C GLY A 48 11.95 8.32 -10.81
N GLY A 49 11.84 9.02 -9.69
CA GLY A 49 10.72 9.89 -9.41
C GLY A 49 9.38 9.20 -9.26
N VAL A 50 9.39 7.87 -9.01
CA VAL A 50 8.16 7.07 -8.99
C VAL A 50 7.37 7.24 -7.70
N GLY A 51 8.05 7.43 -6.56
CA GLY A 51 7.38 7.49 -5.26
C GLY A 51 6.24 8.51 -5.20
N PRO A 52 6.48 9.80 -5.48
CA PRO A 52 5.42 10.81 -5.47
C PRO A 52 4.30 10.51 -6.48
N ARG A 53 4.64 9.98 -7.65
CA ARG A 53 3.64 9.65 -8.68
C ARG A 53 2.74 8.49 -8.23
N ILE A 54 3.34 7.50 -7.57
CA ILE A 54 2.58 6.38 -6.99
C ILE A 54 1.64 6.88 -5.89
N VAL A 55 2.11 7.81 -5.05
CA VAL A 55 1.27 8.40 -4.02
C VAL A 55 0.06 9.09 -4.64
N GLN A 56 0.26 9.83 -5.72
CA GLN A 56 -0.84 10.48 -6.43
C GLN A 56 -1.87 9.46 -6.93
N LEU A 57 -1.41 8.34 -7.47
CA LEU A 57 -2.28 7.25 -7.91
C LEU A 57 -3.12 6.71 -6.75
N ILE A 58 -2.47 6.41 -5.63
CA ILE A 58 -3.11 5.84 -4.44
C ILE A 58 -4.14 6.81 -3.87
N VAL A 59 -3.81 8.08 -3.78
CA VAL A 59 -4.71 9.11 -3.26
C VAL A 59 -5.91 9.30 -4.19
N LYS A 60 -5.67 9.29 -5.50
CA LYS A 60 -6.74 9.39 -6.49
C LYS A 60 -7.74 8.24 -6.35
N GLU A 61 -7.27 7.05 -6.01
CA GLU A 61 -8.13 5.90 -5.77
C GLU A 61 -8.84 5.94 -4.42
N GLY A 62 -8.57 6.94 -3.61
CA GLY A 62 -9.27 7.17 -2.34
C GLY A 62 -8.73 6.39 -1.16
N ALA A 63 -7.46 6.00 -1.18
CA ALA A 63 -6.87 5.27 -0.05
C ALA A 63 -6.74 6.16 1.18
N ASP A 64 -7.26 5.68 2.30
CA ASP A 64 -7.12 6.33 3.61
C ASP A 64 -5.90 5.81 4.36
N VAL A 65 -5.54 4.57 4.12
CA VAL A 65 -4.47 3.84 4.80
C VAL A 65 -3.64 3.11 3.76
N VAL A 66 -2.33 3.10 3.95
CA VAL A 66 -1.39 2.34 3.12
C VAL A 66 -0.64 1.36 4.01
N ILE A 67 -0.56 0.11 3.59
CA ILE A 67 0.23 -0.92 4.27
C ILE A 67 1.35 -1.34 3.32
N THR A 68 2.59 -1.21 3.79
CA THR A 68 3.79 -1.57 3.02
C THR A 68 4.91 -1.92 3.98
N GLY A 69 6.03 -2.42 3.47
CA GLY A 69 7.17 -2.75 4.33
C GLY A 69 8.11 -1.58 4.55
N GLN A 70 8.46 -0.87 3.49
CA GLN A 70 9.46 0.19 3.52
C GLN A 70 9.04 1.36 2.64
N LEU A 71 9.34 2.57 3.11
CA LEU A 71 9.10 3.81 2.37
C LEU A 71 10.41 4.50 2.05
N GLY A 72 10.55 4.97 0.81
CA GLY A 72 11.62 5.89 0.45
C GLY A 72 11.29 7.32 0.93
N GLY A 73 12.33 8.17 1.04
CA GLY A 73 12.15 9.53 1.56
C GLY A 73 11.18 10.39 0.77
N ASN A 74 11.22 10.31 -0.55
CA ASN A 74 10.32 11.13 -1.40
C ASN A 74 8.86 10.70 -1.25
N ALA A 75 8.60 9.40 -1.18
CA ALA A 75 7.25 8.87 -0.97
C ALA A 75 6.73 9.27 0.40
N THR A 76 7.58 9.21 1.44
CA THR A 76 7.22 9.60 2.80
C THR A 76 6.70 11.03 2.85
N THR A 77 7.45 11.96 2.26
CA THR A 77 7.07 13.39 2.26
C THR A 77 5.72 13.60 1.57
N THR A 78 5.51 12.96 0.42
CA THR A 78 4.28 13.10 -0.35
C THR A 78 3.09 12.47 0.39
N LEU A 79 3.29 11.32 1.02
CA LEU A 79 2.23 10.67 1.81
C LEU A 79 1.85 11.51 3.02
N GLN A 80 2.81 12.10 3.72
CA GLN A 80 2.52 12.99 4.84
C GLN A 80 1.64 14.17 4.39
N ALA A 81 1.95 14.75 3.24
CA ALA A 81 1.19 15.88 2.71
C ALA A 81 -0.23 15.47 2.31
N SER A 82 -0.44 14.22 1.91
CA SER A 82 -1.75 13.71 1.49
C SER A 82 -2.71 13.44 2.64
N GLY A 83 -2.19 13.29 3.86
CA GLY A 83 -2.98 12.92 5.02
C GLY A 83 -3.25 11.42 5.16
N ALA A 84 -2.78 10.60 4.24
CA ALA A 84 -2.92 9.14 4.36
C ALA A 84 -2.03 8.62 5.49
N LYS A 85 -2.51 7.61 6.20
CA LYS A 85 -1.73 6.96 7.26
C LYS A 85 -1.03 5.74 6.69
N VAL A 86 0.19 5.47 7.14
CA VAL A 86 1.01 4.38 6.61
C VAL A 86 1.43 3.46 7.75
N PHE A 87 1.27 2.17 7.53
CA PHE A 87 1.62 1.14 8.50
C PHE A 87 2.58 0.14 7.88
N ALA A 88 3.50 -0.38 8.69
CA ALA A 88 4.50 -1.34 8.25
C ALA A 88 4.04 -2.77 8.46
N TYR A 89 4.18 -3.60 7.42
CA TYR A 89 3.96 -5.04 7.50
C TYR A 89 5.17 -5.75 6.90
N GLY A 90 5.89 -6.53 7.69
CA GLY A 90 7.11 -7.22 7.27
C GLY A 90 7.13 -8.72 7.53
N ASP A 91 5.97 -9.34 7.74
CA ASP A 91 5.89 -10.74 8.17
C ASP A 91 5.80 -11.75 7.02
N ASN A 92 6.06 -11.33 5.79
CA ASN A 92 6.03 -12.21 4.60
C ASN A 92 4.69 -12.89 4.37
N GLY A 93 3.60 -12.26 4.80
CA GLY A 93 2.26 -12.79 4.60
C GLY A 93 1.56 -12.21 3.38
N THR A 94 0.28 -12.54 3.27
CA THR A 94 -0.56 -12.07 2.16
C THR A 94 -1.14 -10.70 2.44
N VAL A 95 -1.73 -10.10 1.41
CA VAL A 95 -2.50 -8.87 1.54
C VAL A 95 -3.59 -9.02 2.60
N ALA A 96 -4.31 -10.14 2.58
CA ALA A 96 -5.35 -10.43 3.58
C ALA A 96 -4.79 -10.48 4.99
N ASP A 97 -3.61 -11.09 5.17
CA ASP A 97 -2.94 -11.13 6.48
C ASP A 97 -2.59 -9.74 6.97
N ALA A 98 -2.09 -8.89 6.08
CA ALA A 98 -1.71 -7.52 6.44
C ALA A 98 -2.93 -6.70 6.86
N VAL A 99 -4.04 -6.82 6.14
CA VAL A 99 -5.29 -6.14 6.49
C VAL A 99 -5.81 -6.61 7.83
N ALA A 100 -5.77 -7.92 8.09
CA ALA A 100 -6.20 -8.49 9.37
C ALA A 100 -5.36 -7.94 10.53
N LYS A 101 -4.03 -7.90 10.38
CA LYS A 101 -3.14 -7.33 11.39
C LYS A 101 -3.42 -5.86 11.63
N PHE A 102 -3.70 -5.11 10.58
CA PHE A 102 -4.05 -3.70 10.71
C PHE A 102 -5.33 -3.54 11.55
N LYS A 103 -6.36 -4.32 11.25
CA LYS A 103 -7.63 -4.27 11.98
C LYS A 103 -7.48 -4.64 13.46
N GLU A 104 -6.51 -5.49 13.78
CA GLU A 104 -6.18 -5.90 15.15
C GLU A 104 -5.32 -4.88 15.89
N GLY A 105 -4.88 -3.82 15.21
CA GLY A 105 -4.02 -2.81 15.80
C GLY A 105 -2.58 -3.28 16.04
N LYS A 106 -2.12 -4.26 15.28
CA LYS A 106 -0.81 -4.90 15.49
C LYS A 106 0.29 -4.38 14.58
N LEU A 107 0.00 -3.46 13.67
CA LEU A 107 1.00 -2.91 12.77
C LEU A 107 1.59 -1.63 13.34
N ARG A 108 2.91 -1.42 13.09
CA ARG A 108 3.58 -0.19 13.48
C ARG A 108 3.22 0.91 12.49
N GLN A 109 2.79 2.05 12.99
CA GLN A 109 2.49 3.21 12.17
C GLN A 109 3.78 3.92 11.79
N LEU A 110 3.96 4.17 10.49
CA LEU A 110 5.14 4.88 9.97
C LEU A 110 4.87 6.37 9.81
N ILE A 111 3.63 6.75 9.49
CA ILE A 111 3.24 8.15 9.34
C ILE A 111 1.91 8.37 10.03
#